data_76a76cfc1dbafb2f2c66ae1861306d6a
#
_entry.id   76a76cfc1dbafb2f2c66ae1861306d6a
#
_cell.length_a   1.000
_cell.length_b   1.000
_cell.length_c   1.000
_cell.angle_alpha   90.00
_cell.angle_beta   90.00
_cell.angle_gamma   90.00
#
_symmetry.space_group_name_H-M   'P 1'
#
loop_
_entity.id
_entity.type
_entity.pdbx_description
1 polymer ?
#
loop_
_entity_poly.entity_id
_entity_poly.type
_entity_poly.pdbx_seq_one_letter_code
_entity_poly.pdbx_strand_id
1 'polypeptide(L)'
;MRRRRRFEKVKTVLPEYEINEELSSLSQRIDWGLKQLNVPATWKITKGDGITAMVIDTGHPVHPDIGDNAIPGKNCISGTGEPIEDENGHHSHCTGIICAKDNGIGMVGVAPEAKSISVKALAKNGSGSYSGLCDALDYAIEMKPDVVSMSLGGPTPNKQMHDRIKKLYEMNIPVVCAAGNSGLGGVGYPAAYPETIAIAAYDKNGKIARFSSVGDKVEWAAPGVNIYSTYLNNGYASLSGTSMACPFITGVICLMLAKHRKQEKATGMNDCKTVAQIREHLLKYTHDKGAVGKDWAWGYGVVDVEKLMNDAPMPTPEPKPEPTPSPVKPTPSPEKPTPSPEKPTPSPVKPTPSPVKPTPPPSSPPSEPSPTPVEPKPPVKKPKKKKTTLFIVLGVVLVAVVVGALVYYNSNKVDIPTPPYIDENGNIDWNKKFELEKNK
;
A
#
# COMPACT_ATOMS: atom_id res chain seq x y z
N MET A 1 0.63 -26.64 38.14
CA MET A 1 -0.27 -26.48 36.99
C MET A 1 -0.12 -25.10 36.39
N ARG A 2 0.66 -24.94 35.30
CA ARG A 2 0.78 -23.67 34.56
C ARG A 2 -0.37 -23.58 33.58
N ARG A 3 -1.36 -22.69 33.80
CA ARG A 3 -2.39 -22.34 32.84
C ARG A 3 -1.70 -21.72 31.61
N ARG A 4 -1.64 -22.46 30.47
CA ARG A 4 -1.33 -21.90 29.16
C ARG A 4 -2.46 -20.94 28.82
N ARG A 5 -2.19 -19.61 28.84
CA ARG A 5 -3.06 -18.62 28.23
C ARG A 5 -3.10 -18.92 26.74
N ARG A 6 -4.26 -19.37 26.26
CA ARG A 6 -4.55 -19.50 24.84
C ARG A 6 -4.68 -18.05 24.31
N PHE A 7 -3.64 -17.53 23.70
CA PHE A 7 -3.78 -16.30 22.93
C PHE A 7 -4.71 -16.62 21.76
N GLU A 8 -5.92 -16.06 21.77
CA GLU A 8 -6.75 -16.03 20.58
C GLU A 8 -5.94 -15.28 19.50
N LYS A 9 -5.69 -15.96 18.38
CA LYS A 9 -5.04 -15.36 17.23
C LYS A 9 -6.02 -14.36 16.61
N VAL A 10 -5.93 -13.08 17.00
CA VAL A 10 -6.65 -12.02 16.31
C VAL A 10 -6.16 -12.04 14.87
N LYS A 11 -7.07 -12.25 13.93
CA LYS A 11 -6.77 -12.36 12.51
C LYS A 11 -6.86 -10.99 11.86
N THR A 12 -5.89 -10.66 11.02
CA THR A 12 -6.03 -9.61 10.01
C THR A 12 -6.72 -10.21 8.80
N VAL A 13 -7.61 -9.46 8.20
CA VAL A 13 -8.37 -9.91 7.02
C VAL A 13 -8.38 -8.80 5.98
N LEU A 14 -8.62 -9.17 4.73
CA LEU A 14 -9.05 -8.20 3.74
C LEU A 14 -10.35 -7.56 4.21
N PRO A 15 -10.52 -6.23 4.08
CA PRO A 15 -11.82 -5.60 4.21
C PRO A 15 -12.79 -6.28 3.22
N GLU A 16 -14.06 -6.42 3.60
CA GLU A 16 -15.07 -6.90 2.64
C GLU A 16 -15.04 -6.02 1.39
N TYR A 17 -14.95 -6.65 0.22
CA TYR A 17 -14.99 -5.99 -1.07
C TYR A 17 -15.99 -6.70 -1.99
N GLU A 18 -16.54 -5.95 -2.92
CA GLU A 18 -17.54 -6.48 -3.86
C GLU A 18 -16.88 -6.77 -5.21
N ILE A 19 -17.09 -7.98 -5.76
CA ILE A 19 -16.77 -8.30 -7.15
C ILE A 19 -18.01 -7.93 -7.97
N ASN A 20 -17.92 -6.86 -8.74
CA ASN A 20 -19.04 -6.35 -9.50
C ASN A 20 -19.18 -7.03 -10.87
N GLU A 21 -18.05 -7.39 -11.48
CA GLU A 21 -18.02 -8.03 -12.80
C GLU A 21 -16.64 -8.66 -13.05
N GLU A 22 -16.61 -9.85 -13.66
CA GLU A 22 -15.42 -10.47 -14.24
C GLU A 22 -15.48 -10.33 -15.75
N LEU A 23 -14.38 -9.85 -16.39
CA LEU A 23 -14.37 -9.44 -17.79
C LEU A 23 -13.17 -10.00 -18.54
N SER A 24 -13.30 -10.13 -19.86
CA SER A 24 -12.20 -10.26 -20.80
C SER A 24 -12.07 -9.01 -21.65
N SER A 25 -10.84 -8.55 -21.92
CA SER A 25 -10.64 -7.35 -22.75
C SER A 25 -9.61 -7.61 -23.83
N LEU A 26 -9.97 -7.26 -25.09
CA LEU A 26 -9.10 -7.32 -26.26
C LEU A 26 -8.39 -5.99 -26.55
N SER A 27 -8.83 -4.89 -25.94
CA SER A 27 -8.25 -3.55 -26.10
C SER A 27 -8.08 -2.88 -24.76
N GLN A 28 -7.05 -2.03 -24.65
CA GLN A 28 -6.74 -1.32 -23.41
C GLN A 28 -7.87 -0.37 -23.01
N ARG A 29 -8.30 -0.48 -21.76
CA ARG A 29 -9.28 0.40 -21.12
C ARG A 29 -8.58 1.31 -20.16
N ILE A 30 -8.97 2.58 -20.16
CA ILE A 30 -8.62 3.53 -19.09
C ILE A 30 -9.81 3.58 -18.13
N ASP A 31 -9.59 3.18 -16.88
CA ASP A 31 -10.64 3.20 -15.85
C ASP A 31 -11.18 4.61 -15.62
N TRP A 32 -12.41 4.70 -15.10
CA TRP A 32 -13.08 5.97 -14.86
C TRP A 32 -12.31 6.87 -13.89
N GLY A 33 -11.65 6.27 -12.89
CA GLY A 33 -10.88 7.02 -11.90
C GLY A 33 -9.68 7.73 -12.52
N LEU A 34 -8.95 7.05 -13.41
CA LEU A 34 -7.85 7.66 -14.16
C LEU A 34 -8.32 8.81 -15.05
N LYS A 35 -9.48 8.63 -15.73
CA LYS A 35 -10.07 9.67 -16.58
C LYS A 35 -10.53 10.88 -15.78
N GLN A 36 -11.21 10.65 -14.65
CA GLN A 36 -11.76 11.72 -13.82
C GLN A 36 -10.68 12.62 -13.22
N LEU A 37 -9.54 12.02 -12.84
CA LEU A 37 -8.40 12.73 -12.27
C LEU A 37 -7.33 13.11 -13.31
N ASN A 38 -7.66 12.94 -14.59
CA ASN A 38 -6.81 13.28 -15.75
C ASN A 38 -5.38 12.70 -15.66
N VAL A 39 -5.24 11.51 -15.07
CA VAL A 39 -3.96 10.82 -14.92
C VAL A 39 -3.23 10.64 -16.25
N PRO A 40 -3.88 10.23 -17.36
CA PRO A 40 -3.20 10.07 -18.66
C PRO A 40 -2.50 11.32 -19.17
N ALA A 41 -3.00 12.52 -18.85
CA ALA A 41 -2.37 13.76 -19.26
C ALA A 41 -1.01 14.00 -18.55
N THR A 42 -0.76 13.33 -17.44
CA THR A 42 0.49 13.44 -16.66
C THR A 42 1.61 12.54 -17.18
N TRP A 43 1.29 11.51 -17.97
CA TRP A 43 2.26 10.52 -18.48
C TRP A 43 3.30 11.11 -19.45
N LYS A 44 3.03 12.28 -20.02
CA LYS A 44 4.04 13.06 -20.75
C LYS A 44 5.21 13.52 -19.87
N ILE A 45 5.02 13.58 -18.54
CA ILE A 45 6.04 13.96 -17.56
C ILE A 45 6.79 12.72 -17.11
N THR A 46 6.07 11.72 -16.66
CA THR A 46 6.58 10.40 -16.26
C THR A 46 5.44 9.40 -16.17
N LYS A 47 5.77 8.13 -16.34
CA LYS A 47 4.88 6.97 -16.10
C LYS A 47 5.28 6.19 -14.83
N GLY A 48 6.13 6.79 -13.96
CA GLY A 48 6.56 6.15 -12.72
C GLY A 48 7.89 5.40 -12.82
N ASP A 49 8.64 5.57 -13.89
CA ASP A 49 9.92 4.89 -14.13
C ASP A 49 10.93 5.12 -13.00
N GLY A 50 11.63 4.05 -12.62
CA GLY A 50 12.61 4.04 -11.54
C GLY A 50 12.02 4.07 -10.13
N ILE A 51 10.71 3.93 -9.96
CA ILE A 51 10.03 3.82 -8.67
C ILE A 51 9.58 2.38 -8.42
N THR A 52 9.75 1.95 -7.17
CA THR A 52 9.34 0.62 -6.71
C THR A 52 8.34 0.75 -5.57
N ALA A 53 7.11 0.33 -5.80
CA ALA A 53 6.13 0.11 -4.74
C ALA A 53 6.32 -1.29 -4.14
N MET A 54 5.94 -1.49 -2.88
CA MET A 54 5.77 -2.82 -2.30
C MET A 54 4.29 -3.02 -1.94
N VAL A 55 3.68 -4.06 -2.48
CA VAL A 55 2.29 -4.42 -2.16
C VAL A 55 2.31 -5.60 -1.20
N ILE A 56 1.76 -5.39 0.01
CA ILE A 56 1.60 -6.42 1.04
C ILE A 56 0.15 -6.89 1.01
N ASP A 57 -0.09 -8.09 0.46
CA ASP A 57 -1.44 -8.56 0.16
C ASP A 57 -1.50 -10.11 0.03
N THR A 58 -2.32 -10.65 -0.89
CA THR A 58 -2.63 -12.08 -1.04
C THR A 58 -1.64 -12.89 -1.87
N GLY A 59 -0.66 -12.26 -2.54
CA GLY A 59 0.38 -13.00 -3.28
C GLY A 59 0.85 -12.31 -4.56
N HIS A 60 1.79 -12.96 -5.26
CA HIS A 60 2.38 -12.42 -6.47
C HIS A 60 1.44 -12.59 -7.68
N PRO A 61 1.08 -11.49 -8.39
CA PRO A 61 0.25 -11.57 -9.58
C PRO A 61 1.03 -12.17 -10.75
N VAL A 62 0.41 -13.13 -11.43
CA VAL A 62 0.88 -13.65 -12.72
C VAL A 62 -0.14 -13.23 -13.77
N HIS A 63 0.13 -12.13 -14.48
CA HIS A 63 -0.80 -11.55 -15.45
C HIS A 63 -0.05 -10.85 -16.58
N PRO A 64 -0.38 -11.09 -17.89
CA PRO A 64 0.34 -10.52 -19.03
C PRO A 64 0.34 -8.99 -19.06
N ASP A 65 -0.72 -8.37 -18.56
CA ASP A 65 -0.88 -6.91 -18.52
C ASP A 65 -0.05 -6.25 -17.40
N ILE A 66 0.42 -7.01 -16.43
CA ILE A 66 1.38 -6.58 -15.41
C ILE A 66 2.81 -6.96 -15.83
N GLY A 67 3.01 -8.22 -16.24
CA GLY A 67 4.29 -8.76 -16.68
C GLY A 67 5.41 -8.51 -15.68
N ASP A 68 6.56 -8.00 -16.16
CA ASP A 68 7.75 -7.70 -15.36
C ASP A 68 7.63 -6.44 -14.49
N ASN A 69 6.49 -5.76 -14.47
CA ASN A 69 6.22 -4.72 -13.48
C ASN A 69 5.99 -5.32 -12.09
N ALA A 70 5.51 -6.57 -11.99
CA ALA A 70 5.48 -7.29 -10.72
C ALA A 70 6.77 -8.09 -10.50
N ILE A 71 7.38 -7.90 -9.35
CA ILE A 71 8.59 -8.58 -8.91
C ILE A 71 8.20 -9.50 -7.74
N PRO A 72 8.43 -10.82 -7.81
CA PRO A 72 8.17 -11.69 -6.68
C PRO A 72 9.08 -11.33 -5.50
N GLY A 73 8.48 -11.17 -4.34
CA GLY A 73 9.17 -10.85 -3.09
C GLY A 73 9.12 -12.01 -2.11
N LYS A 74 8.42 -11.83 -0.97
CA LYS A 74 8.44 -12.78 0.15
C LYS A 74 7.05 -13.36 0.44
N ASN A 75 7.00 -14.67 0.71
CA ASN A 75 5.83 -15.30 1.32
C ASN A 75 6.00 -15.29 2.86
N CYS A 76 5.15 -14.53 3.55
CA CYS A 76 5.13 -14.36 5.01
C CYS A 76 4.05 -15.20 5.70
N ILE A 77 3.40 -16.13 4.98
CA ILE A 77 2.43 -17.06 5.56
C ILE A 77 3.16 -18.32 6.00
N SER A 78 3.37 -18.45 7.31
CA SER A 78 4.08 -19.59 7.88
C SER A 78 3.21 -20.85 7.93
N GLY A 79 3.78 -22.00 7.54
CA GLY A 79 3.21 -23.33 7.79
C GLY A 79 2.00 -23.72 6.94
N THR A 80 1.68 -22.98 5.90
CA THR A 80 0.54 -23.29 5.02
C THR A 80 0.92 -24.12 3.79
N GLY A 81 2.20 -24.07 3.36
CA GLY A 81 2.64 -24.63 2.07
C GLY A 81 2.00 -23.94 0.86
N GLU A 82 1.32 -22.81 1.06
CA GLU A 82 0.76 -22.03 -0.05
C GLU A 82 1.88 -21.42 -0.92
N PRO A 83 1.71 -21.40 -2.25
CA PRO A 83 2.66 -20.74 -3.15
C PRO A 83 2.67 -19.22 -2.93
N ILE A 84 3.72 -18.55 -3.43
CA ILE A 84 3.79 -17.08 -3.37
C ILE A 84 2.75 -16.42 -4.27
N GLU A 85 2.32 -17.12 -5.32
CA GLU A 85 1.37 -16.65 -6.33
C GLU A 85 0.05 -16.23 -5.67
N ASP A 86 -0.60 -15.26 -6.29
CA ASP A 86 -1.91 -14.80 -5.88
C ASP A 86 -3.00 -15.79 -6.31
N GLU A 87 -3.58 -16.49 -5.34
CA GLU A 87 -4.70 -17.40 -5.56
C GLU A 87 -6.06 -16.78 -5.18
N ASN A 88 -6.06 -15.53 -4.72
CA ASN A 88 -7.27 -14.79 -4.32
C ASN A 88 -7.74 -13.81 -5.40
N GLY A 89 -6.81 -13.15 -6.09
CA GLY A 89 -7.06 -12.12 -7.10
C GLY A 89 -7.03 -10.69 -6.57
N HIS A 90 -7.07 -10.48 -5.26
CA HIS A 90 -7.07 -9.16 -4.66
C HIS A 90 -5.72 -8.44 -4.87
N HIS A 91 -4.58 -9.12 -4.66
CA HIS A 91 -3.26 -8.57 -4.94
C HIS A 91 -3.10 -8.22 -6.44
N SER A 92 -3.54 -9.14 -7.33
CA SER A 92 -3.51 -8.91 -8.78
C SER A 92 -4.26 -7.64 -9.15
N HIS A 93 -5.41 -7.42 -8.52
CA HIS A 93 -6.23 -6.23 -8.76
C HIS A 93 -5.55 -4.95 -8.25
N CYS A 94 -5.03 -4.96 -7.03
CA CYS A 94 -4.31 -3.82 -6.45
C CYS A 94 -3.06 -3.45 -7.25
N THR A 95 -2.25 -4.44 -7.67
CA THR A 95 -1.05 -4.22 -8.48
C THR A 95 -1.40 -3.65 -9.85
N GLY A 96 -2.47 -4.14 -10.48
CA GLY A 96 -2.93 -3.60 -11.77
C GLY A 96 -3.31 -2.13 -11.67
N ILE A 97 -3.99 -1.70 -10.60
CA ILE A 97 -4.31 -0.27 -10.38
C ILE A 97 -3.03 0.56 -10.29
N ILE A 98 -1.99 0.05 -9.63
CA ILE A 98 -0.71 0.78 -9.51
C ILE A 98 0.01 0.83 -10.85
N CYS A 99 0.29 -0.33 -11.47
CA CYS A 99 1.30 -0.44 -12.51
C CYS A 99 0.99 -1.46 -13.64
N ALA A 100 -0.28 -1.75 -13.96
CA ALA A 100 -0.57 -2.42 -15.22
C ALA A 100 0.00 -1.61 -16.38
N LYS A 101 0.57 -2.31 -17.37
CA LYS A 101 1.35 -1.71 -18.46
C LYS A 101 0.50 -0.89 -19.42
N ASP A 102 1.09 0.14 -19.99
CA ASP A 102 0.54 0.84 -21.15
C ASP A 102 1.00 0.12 -22.43
N ASN A 103 0.32 -0.98 -22.76
CA ASN A 103 0.72 -1.93 -23.80
C ASN A 103 -0.36 -2.21 -24.86
N GLY A 104 -1.47 -1.49 -24.80
CA GLY A 104 -2.57 -1.58 -25.77
C GLY A 104 -3.59 -2.70 -25.48
N ILE A 105 -3.41 -3.50 -24.43
CA ILE A 105 -4.36 -4.56 -24.02
C ILE A 105 -4.93 -4.29 -22.64
N GLY A 106 -6.06 -4.90 -22.32
CA GLY A 106 -6.66 -4.96 -20.99
C GLY A 106 -6.90 -3.62 -20.34
N MET A 107 -6.00 -3.19 -19.48
CA MET A 107 -6.09 -1.93 -18.74
C MET A 107 -4.71 -1.25 -18.61
N VAL A 108 -4.70 -0.06 -18.06
CA VAL A 108 -3.47 0.65 -17.71
C VAL A 108 -3.56 1.11 -16.25
N GLY A 109 -2.47 0.97 -15.50
CA GLY A 109 -2.34 1.46 -14.13
C GLY A 109 -2.07 2.96 -14.04
N VAL A 110 -2.08 3.50 -12.83
CA VAL A 110 -1.78 4.93 -12.56
C VAL A 110 -0.34 5.26 -12.98
N ALA A 111 0.61 4.38 -12.64
CA ALA A 111 2.04 4.53 -12.90
C ALA A 111 2.58 3.31 -13.68
N PRO A 112 2.29 3.21 -15.00
CA PRO A 112 2.48 1.97 -15.77
C PRO A 112 3.94 1.55 -16.01
N GLU A 113 4.93 2.38 -15.64
CA GLU A 113 6.36 2.05 -15.69
C GLU A 113 6.97 1.86 -14.29
N ALA A 114 6.18 2.01 -13.21
CA ALA A 114 6.61 1.67 -11.87
C ALA A 114 6.72 0.14 -11.69
N LYS A 115 7.56 -0.29 -10.75
CA LYS A 115 7.67 -1.69 -10.35
C LYS A 115 6.92 -1.94 -9.05
N SER A 116 6.45 -3.18 -8.85
CA SER A 116 5.78 -3.61 -7.63
C SER A 116 6.43 -4.87 -7.08
N ILE A 117 7.00 -4.79 -5.87
CA ILE A 117 7.45 -5.98 -5.13
C ILE A 117 6.23 -6.59 -4.43
N SER A 118 5.95 -7.85 -4.69
CA SER A 118 4.80 -8.57 -4.17
C SER A 118 5.15 -9.31 -2.88
N VAL A 119 4.43 -9.03 -1.79
CA VAL A 119 4.62 -9.72 -0.50
C VAL A 119 3.31 -10.39 -0.09
N LYS A 120 3.35 -11.72 0.03
CA LYS A 120 2.20 -12.51 0.48
C LYS A 120 2.15 -12.55 2.00
N ALA A 121 1.24 -11.78 2.60
CA ALA A 121 0.95 -11.77 4.03
C ALA A 121 -0.47 -12.26 4.35
N LEU A 122 -1.31 -12.42 3.33
CA LEU A 122 -2.65 -12.95 3.42
C LEU A 122 -2.77 -14.23 2.59
N ALA A 123 -3.47 -15.21 3.14
CA ALA A 123 -3.77 -16.49 2.49
C ALA A 123 -4.82 -16.31 1.37
N LYS A 124 -5.03 -17.37 0.58
CA LYS A 124 -6.05 -17.46 -0.48
C LYS A 124 -7.46 -17.00 -0.02
N ASN A 125 -7.82 -17.21 1.24
CA ASN A 125 -9.09 -16.76 1.80
C ASN A 125 -9.08 -15.32 2.31
N GLY A 126 -8.04 -14.54 2.00
CA GLY A 126 -7.88 -13.15 2.43
C GLY A 126 -7.54 -12.96 3.91
N SER A 127 -7.21 -14.01 4.66
CA SER A 127 -6.87 -13.88 6.08
C SER A 127 -5.37 -14.00 6.33
N GLY A 128 -4.86 -13.24 7.29
CA GLY A 128 -3.48 -13.28 7.73
C GLY A 128 -3.32 -13.21 9.25
N SER A 129 -2.10 -13.33 9.71
CA SER A 129 -1.75 -13.16 11.12
C SER A 129 -0.94 -11.87 11.32
N TYR A 130 -1.01 -11.29 12.51
CA TYR A 130 -0.14 -10.15 12.83
C TYR A 130 1.35 -10.50 12.74
N SER A 131 1.75 -11.75 13.03
CA SER A 131 3.14 -12.17 12.82
C SER A 131 3.53 -12.12 11.36
N GLY A 132 2.71 -12.65 10.44
CA GLY A 132 2.99 -12.59 8.99
C GLY A 132 3.04 -11.15 8.47
N LEU A 133 2.17 -10.26 8.98
CA LEU A 133 2.27 -8.83 8.66
C LEU A 133 3.53 -8.18 9.21
N CYS A 134 3.97 -8.55 10.41
CA CYS A 134 5.24 -8.08 10.95
C CYS A 134 6.42 -8.56 10.09
N ASP A 135 6.42 -9.83 9.66
CA ASP A 135 7.45 -10.38 8.78
C ASP A 135 7.48 -9.69 7.41
N ALA A 136 6.30 -9.29 6.89
CA ALA A 136 6.17 -8.52 5.66
C ALA A 136 6.71 -7.08 5.81
N LEU A 137 6.43 -6.43 6.94
CA LEU A 137 6.94 -5.10 7.24
C LEU A 137 8.47 -5.12 7.52
N ASP A 138 9.00 -6.18 8.16
CA ASP A 138 10.45 -6.36 8.30
C ASP A 138 11.11 -6.51 6.94
N TYR A 139 10.48 -7.23 6.02
CA TYR A 139 10.95 -7.32 4.64
C TYR A 139 10.89 -5.98 3.90
N ALA A 140 9.87 -5.14 4.16
CA ALA A 140 9.82 -3.78 3.60
C ALA A 140 10.95 -2.88 4.16
N ILE A 141 11.30 -3.01 5.45
CA ILE A 141 12.44 -2.30 6.06
C ILE A 141 13.77 -2.74 5.43
N GLU A 142 13.92 -4.03 5.13
CA GLU A 142 15.10 -4.60 4.47
C GLU A 142 15.23 -4.12 3.02
N MET A 143 14.16 -4.25 2.23
CA MET A 143 14.15 -3.96 0.78
C MET A 143 14.09 -2.48 0.44
N LYS A 144 13.64 -1.63 1.37
CA LYS A 144 13.55 -0.17 1.20
C LYS A 144 12.83 0.26 -0.07
N PRO A 145 11.58 -0.16 -0.30
CA PRO A 145 10.80 0.32 -1.43
C PRO A 145 10.56 1.82 -1.32
N ASP A 146 10.16 2.45 -2.40
CA ASP A 146 9.82 3.88 -2.40
C ASP A 146 8.49 4.18 -1.73
N VAL A 147 7.57 3.22 -1.73
CA VAL A 147 6.25 3.30 -1.09
C VAL A 147 5.75 1.90 -0.75
N VAL A 148 5.02 1.75 0.35
CA VAL A 148 4.32 0.52 0.73
C VAL A 148 2.83 0.72 0.59
N SER A 149 2.13 -0.25 -0.03
CA SER A 149 0.68 -0.30 -0.21
C SER A 149 0.09 -1.46 0.60
N MET A 150 -0.89 -1.17 1.46
CA MET A 150 -1.54 -2.16 2.34
C MET A 150 -3.06 -2.03 2.23
N SER A 151 -3.67 -2.80 1.31
CA SER A 151 -5.12 -2.87 1.12
C SER A 151 -5.76 -3.90 2.07
N LEU A 152 -5.38 -3.87 3.33
CA LEU A 152 -5.76 -4.82 4.37
C LEU A 152 -5.92 -4.14 5.72
N GLY A 153 -6.57 -4.81 6.67
CA GLY A 153 -6.66 -4.25 8.01
C GLY A 153 -7.33 -5.16 9.03
N GLY A 154 -7.39 -4.65 10.25
CA GLY A 154 -8.07 -5.28 11.38
C GLY A 154 -8.57 -4.24 12.39
N PRO A 155 -9.48 -4.64 13.29
CA PRO A 155 -10.14 -3.68 14.19
C PRO A 155 -9.28 -3.26 15.38
N THR A 156 -8.19 -3.95 15.66
CA THR A 156 -7.41 -3.73 16.88
C THR A 156 -5.97 -3.33 16.59
N PRO A 157 -5.41 -2.38 17.37
CA PRO A 157 -4.01 -2.01 17.24
C PRO A 157 -3.08 -3.17 17.63
N ASN A 158 -1.91 -3.23 17.00
CA ASN A 158 -0.85 -4.16 17.34
C ASN A 158 0.46 -3.40 17.51
N LYS A 159 1.06 -3.47 18.70
CA LYS A 159 2.28 -2.71 19.00
C LYS A 159 3.46 -3.09 18.08
N GLN A 160 3.65 -4.38 17.81
CA GLN A 160 4.77 -4.84 16.97
C GLN A 160 4.64 -4.37 15.52
N MET A 161 3.43 -4.35 14.99
CA MET A 161 3.14 -3.78 13.67
C MET A 161 3.37 -2.27 13.66
N HIS A 162 2.90 -1.55 14.68
CA HIS A 162 3.08 -0.11 14.79
C HIS A 162 4.56 0.29 14.88
N ASP A 163 5.36 -0.44 15.67
CA ASP A 163 6.81 -0.17 15.80
C ASP A 163 7.53 -0.26 14.43
N ARG A 164 7.14 -1.20 13.55
CA ARG A 164 7.68 -1.35 12.20
C ARG A 164 7.22 -0.25 11.24
N ILE A 165 5.96 0.15 11.36
CA ILE A 165 5.42 1.28 10.58
C ILE A 165 6.13 2.57 10.96
N LYS A 166 6.38 2.82 12.26
CA LYS A 166 7.22 3.94 12.71
C LYS A 166 8.60 3.89 12.09
N LYS A 167 9.20 2.69 12.04
CA LYS A 167 10.52 2.52 11.44
C LYS A 167 10.53 2.86 9.95
N LEU A 168 9.51 2.44 9.18
CA LEU A 168 9.36 2.83 7.78
C LEU A 168 9.20 4.34 7.63
N TYR A 169 8.38 4.96 8.50
CA TYR A 169 8.21 6.42 8.52
C TYR A 169 9.53 7.16 8.80
N GLU A 170 10.32 6.71 9.79
CA GLU A 170 11.67 7.23 10.09
C GLU A 170 12.66 7.06 8.91
N MET A 171 12.47 6.01 8.11
CA MET A 171 13.23 5.77 6.88
C MET A 171 12.70 6.58 5.68
N ASN A 172 11.69 7.43 5.88
CA ASN A 172 11.01 8.19 4.85
C ASN A 172 10.33 7.32 3.77
N ILE A 173 9.84 6.16 4.16
CA ILE A 173 9.05 5.26 3.29
C ILE A 173 7.57 5.44 3.64
N PRO A 174 6.75 6.05 2.77
CA PRO A 174 5.33 6.20 3.01
C PRO A 174 4.61 4.84 3.00
N VAL A 175 3.69 4.64 3.94
CA VAL A 175 2.83 3.47 4.02
C VAL A 175 1.39 3.92 3.75
N VAL A 176 0.86 3.57 2.59
CA VAL A 176 -0.50 3.89 2.15
C VAL A 176 -1.42 2.74 2.56
N CYS A 177 -2.53 3.05 3.22
CA CYS A 177 -3.43 2.05 3.79
C CYS A 177 -4.89 2.30 3.41
N ALA A 178 -5.63 1.24 3.12
CA ALA A 178 -7.07 1.30 2.98
C ALA A 178 -7.73 1.63 4.34
N ALA A 179 -8.62 2.63 4.39
CA ALA A 179 -9.30 3.04 5.63
C ALA A 179 -10.19 1.95 6.22
N GLY A 180 -10.67 1.01 5.39
CA GLY A 180 -11.59 -0.07 5.74
C GLY A 180 -12.98 0.12 5.14
N ASN A 181 -13.79 -0.94 5.19
CA ASN A 181 -15.11 -0.97 4.55
C ASN A 181 -16.24 -1.20 5.58
N SER A 182 -16.08 -0.62 6.75
CA SER A 182 -17.03 -0.74 7.88
C SER A 182 -17.98 0.47 8.01
N GLY A 183 -17.99 1.38 7.04
CA GLY A 183 -18.80 2.60 7.08
C GLY A 183 -18.54 3.40 8.37
N LEU A 184 -19.58 3.63 9.17
CA LEU A 184 -19.48 4.35 10.45
C LEU A 184 -18.72 3.57 11.54
N GLY A 185 -18.24 2.34 11.26
CA GLY A 185 -17.46 1.53 12.20
C GLY A 185 -16.03 2.03 12.44
N GLY A 186 -15.62 3.11 11.78
CA GLY A 186 -14.32 3.75 11.97
C GLY A 186 -13.19 3.15 11.12
N VAL A 187 -12.04 3.80 11.19
CA VAL A 187 -10.83 3.42 10.46
C VAL A 187 -10.11 2.27 11.18
N GLY A 188 -9.79 1.21 10.43
CA GLY A 188 -9.06 0.07 10.96
C GLY A 188 -7.53 0.27 11.01
N TYR A 189 -6.82 -0.69 11.61
CA TYR A 189 -5.35 -0.71 11.63
C TYR A 189 -4.82 -1.59 10.50
N PRO A 190 -3.75 -1.16 9.80
CA PRO A 190 -2.80 -0.09 10.14
C PRO A 190 -3.22 1.33 9.77
N ALA A 191 -4.29 1.56 9.00
CA ALA A 191 -4.67 2.89 8.51
C ALA A 191 -4.89 3.93 9.64
N ALA A 192 -5.29 3.48 10.85
CA ALA A 192 -5.50 4.36 11.99
C ALA A 192 -4.20 4.85 12.68
N TYR A 193 -3.01 4.37 12.29
CA TYR A 193 -1.76 4.91 12.84
C TYR A 193 -1.40 6.24 12.19
N PRO A 194 -0.86 7.21 12.95
CA PRO A 194 -0.55 8.56 12.43
C PRO A 194 0.58 8.58 11.39
N GLU A 195 1.40 7.54 11.35
CA GLU A 195 2.49 7.40 10.40
C GLU A 195 2.03 6.92 9.03
N THR A 196 0.81 6.34 8.92
CA THR A 196 0.25 5.83 7.65
C THR A 196 -0.62 6.86 6.95
N ILE A 197 -0.76 6.73 5.65
CA ILE A 197 -1.64 7.55 4.80
C ILE A 197 -2.93 6.76 4.57
N ALA A 198 -4.01 7.12 5.27
CA ALA A 198 -5.29 6.41 5.24
C ALA A 198 -6.20 6.92 4.11
N ILE A 199 -6.66 6.00 3.25
CA ILE A 199 -7.42 6.34 2.03
C ILE A 199 -8.85 5.81 2.11
N ALA A 200 -9.81 6.73 2.01
CA ALA A 200 -11.24 6.46 1.84
C ALA A 200 -11.60 6.23 0.35
N ALA A 201 -12.78 5.69 0.10
CA ALA A 201 -13.25 5.39 -1.25
C ALA A 201 -14.44 6.27 -1.66
N TYR A 202 -14.42 6.77 -2.91
CA TYR A 202 -15.57 7.44 -3.51
C TYR A 202 -15.95 6.82 -4.87
N ASP A 203 -17.19 7.08 -5.32
CA ASP A 203 -17.75 6.58 -6.58
C ASP A 203 -17.57 7.57 -7.75
N LYS A 204 -17.85 7.13 -8.98
CA LYS A 204 -17.77 7.94 -10.21
C LYS A 204 -18.65 9.21 -10.22
N ASN A 205 -19.64 9.28 -9.33
CA ASN A 205 -20.51 10.45 -9.18
C ASN A 205 -19.97 11.46 -8.15
N GLY A 206 -18.77 11.21 -7.60
CA GLY A 206 -18.14 12.07 -6.61
C GLY A 206 -18.80 11.96 -5.24
N LYS A 207 -19.32 10.79 -4.86
CA LYS A 207 -19.91 10.54 -3.53
C LYS A 207 -19.05 9.53 -2.78
N ILE A 208 -18.82 9.78 -1.49
CA ILE A 208 -18.19 8.77 -0.61
C ILE A 208 -18.99 7.48 -0.67
N ALA A 209 -18.28 6.36 -0.83
CA ALA A 209 -18.89 5.04 -0.85
C ALA A 209 -19.48 4.73 0.53
N ARG A 210 -20.70 4.18 0.57
CA ARG A 210 -21.39 3.88 1.84
C ARG A 210 -20.61 2.93 2.75
N PHE A 211 -19.84 2.03 2.14
CA PHE A 211 -18.99 1.09 2.89
C PHE A 211 -17.71 1.74 3.43
N SER A 212 -17.23 2.86 2.82
CA SER A 212 -15.96 3.46 3.21
C SER A 212 -15.95 3.83 4.68
N SER A 213 -14.96 3.31 5.43
CA SER A 213 -14.76 3.71 6.82
C SER A 213 -14.48 5.20 6.92
N VAL A 214 -15.07 5.84 7.94
CA VAL A 214 -14.94 7.27 8.21
C VAL A 214 -14.28 7.49 9.58
N GLY A 215 -13.62 8.62 9.76
CA GLY A 215 -13.00 9.02 11.02
C GLY A 215 -11.89 10.06 10.83
N ASP A 216 -11.36 10.58 11.93
CA ASP A 216 -10.29 11.59 11.98
C ASP A 216 -8.97 11.14 11.33
N LYS A 217 -8.79 9.82 11.16
CA LYS A 217 -7.60 9.23 10.57
C LYS A 217 -7.63 9.19 9.05
N VAL A 218 -8.79 9.35 8.41
CA VAL A 218 -8.86 9.49 6.95
C VAL A 218 -8.06 10.71 6.52
N GLU A 219 -7.14 10.54 5.57
CA GLU A 219 -6.34 11.65 5.03
C GLU A 219 -6.81 12.10 3.65
N TRP A 220 -7.07 11.16 2.73
CA TRP A 220 -7.61 11.48 1.41
C TRP A 220 -8.65 10.45 0.99
N ALA A 221 -9.44 10.82 -0.02
CA ALA A 221 -10.33 9.90 -0.71
C ALA A 221 -9.89 9.73 -2.17
N ALA A 222 -10.05 8.52 -2.70
CA ALA A 222 -9.70 8.18 -4.07
C ALA A 222 -10.78 7.30 -4.72
N PRO A 223 -10.75 7.11 -6.06
CA PRO A 223 -11.64 6.19 -6.77
C PRO A 223 -11.58 4.79 -6.17
N GLY A 224 -12.75 4.27 -5.73
CA GLY A 224 -12.80 2.97 -5.04
C GLY A 224 -14.07 2.17 -5.30
N VAL A 225 -14.94 2.58 -6.25
CA VAL A 225 -16.19 1.88 -6.56
C VAL A 225 -16.23 1.47 -8.03
N ASN A 226 -16.46 0.17 -8.30
CA ASN A 226 -16.46 -0.39 -9.65
C ASN A 226 -15.15 -0.06 -10.39
N ILE A 227 -14.03 -0.29 -9.76
CA ILE A 227 -12.69 -0.08 -10.34
C ILE A 227 -12.29 -1.31 -11.14
N TYR A 228 -12.05 -1.12 -12.43
CA TYR A 228 -11.61 -2.15 -13.36
C TYR A 228 -10.11 -2.38 -13.27
N SER A 229 -9.68 -3.62 -13.03
CA SER A 229 -8.26 -3.98 -12.97
C SER A 229 -8.02 -5.45 -13.32
N THR A 230 -6.75 -5.82 -13.42
CA THR A 230 -6.29 -7.20 -13.62
C THR A 230 -6.78 -8.12 -12.51
N TYR A 231 -7.04 -9.39 -12.85
CA TYR A 231 -7.56 -10.38 -11.92
C TYR A 231 -6.97 -11.77 -12.22
N LEU A 232 -7.46 -12.81 -11.56
CA LEU A 232 -7.00 -14.19 -11.75
C LEU A 232 -7.21 -14.67 -13.19
N ASN A 233 -6.47 -15.71 -13.58
CA ASN A 233 -6.59 -16.40 -14.86
C ASN A 233 -6.42 -15.49 -16.10
N ASN A 234 -5.51 -14.53 -16.01
CA ASN A 234 -5.31 -13.50 -17.05
C ASN A 234 -6.57 -12.68 -17.36
N GLY A 235 -7.54 -12.68 -16.47
CA GLY A 235 -8.78 -11.95 -16.56
C GLY A 235 -8.72 -10.60 -15.89
N TYR A 236 -9.86 -9.92 -15.90
CA TYR A 236 -10.06 -8.60 -15.29
C TYR A 236 -11.34 -8.63 -14.46
N ALA A 237 -11.40 -7.82 -13.44
CA ALA A 237 -12.59 -7.66 -12.61
C ALA A 237 -12.82 -6.19 -12.25
N SER A 238 -14.09 -5.84 -12.03
CA SER A 238 -14.45 -4.56 -11.40
C SER A 238 -14.76 -4.80 -9.93
N LEU A 239 -13.94 -4.25 -9.04
CA LEU A 239 -14.09 -4.39 -7.60
C LEU A 239 -14.46 -3.05 -6.94
N SER A 240 -15.08 -3.14 -5.77
CA SER A 240 -15.42 -1.98 -4.93
C SER A 240 -14.89 -2.15 -3.52
N GLY A 241 -14.15 -1.16 -3.02
CA GLY A 241 -13.56 -1.15 -1.69
C GLY A 241 -12.55 -0.02 -1.51
N THR A 242 -12.23 0.35 -0.28
CA THR A 242 -11.08 1.21 0.03
C THR A 242 -9.76 0.55 -0.39
N SER A 243 -9.79 -0.77 -0.57
CA SER A 243 -8.71 -1.57 -1.15
C SER A 243 -8.35 -1.18 -2.59
N MET A 244 -9.25 -0.56 -3.35
CA MET A 244 -9.01 -0.06 -4.71
C MET A 244 -8.57 1.40 -4.69
N ALA A 245 -9.03 2.17 -3.72
CA ALA A 245 -8.63 3.56 -3.50
C ALA A 245 -7.17 3.68 -3.01
N CYS A 246 -6.74 2.78 -2.14
CA CYS A 246 -5.38 2.72 -1.60
C CYS A 246 -4.30 2.59 -2.70
N PRO A 247 -4.33 1.58 -3.59
CA PRO A 247 -3.36 1.46 -4.67
C PRO A 247 -3.44 2.61 -5.68
N PHE A 248 -4.59 3.26 -5.85
CA PHE A 248 -4.70 4.45 -6.70
C PHE A 248 -3.77 5.57 -6.18
N ILE A 249 -3.85 5.92 -4.90
CA ILE A 249 -2.95 6.92 -4.28
C ILE A 249 -1.50 6.42 -4.25
N THR A 250 -1.27 5.13 -4.06
CA THR A 250 0.08 4.56 -4.18
C THR A 250 0.68 4.84 -5.55
N GLY A 251 -0.09 4.63 -6.62
CA GLY A 251 0.32 4.96 -7.99
C GLY A 251 0.57 6.46 -8.21
N VAL A 252 -0.27 7.32 -7.63
CA VAL A 252 -0.06 8.80 -7.66
C VAL A 252 1.26 9.18 -6.98
N ILE A 253 1.56 8.58 -5.83
CA ILE A 253 2.84 8.78 -5.14
C ILE A 253 4.00 8.27 -6.01
N CYS A 254 3.85 7.14 -6.72
CA CYS A 254 4.87 6.67 -7.66
C CYS A 254 5.16 7.70 -8.77
N LEU A 255 4.12 8.28 -9.39
CA LEU A 255 4.28 9.33 -10.40
C LEU A 255 5.00 10.55 -9.83
N MET A 256 4.58 11.01 -8.65
CA MET A 256 5.15 12.17 -7.98
C MET A 256 6.63 11.95 -7.64
N LEU A 257 6.98 10.82 -7.03
CA LEU A 257 8.37 10.49 -6.70
C LEU A 257 9.25 10.38 -7.95
N ALA A 258 8.75 9.78 -9.04
CA ALA A 258 9.48 9.70 -10.31
C ALA A 258 9.75 11.09 -10.90
N LYS A 259 8.76 12.01 -10.87
CA LYS A 259 8.92 13.40 -11.27
C LYS A 259 10.03 14.09 -10.47
N HIS A 260 9.97 14.02 -9.13
CA HIS A 260 10.94 14.68 -8.26
C HIS A 260 12.35 14.08 -8.37
N ARG A 261 12.49 12.78 -8.63
CA ARG A 261 13.79 12.16 -8.94
C ARG A 261 14.36 12.62 -10.30
N LYS A 262 13.51 12.81 -11.32
CA LYS A 262 13.94 13.41 -12.58
C LYS A 262 14.41 14.86 -12.40
N GLN A 263 13.68 15.62 -11.60
CA GLN A 263 14.05 16.98 -11.23
C GLN A 263 15.39 17.02 -10.48
N GLU A 264 15.60 16.14 -9.49
CA GLU A 264 16.86 16.04 -8.74
C GLU A 264 18.06 15.76 -9.65
N LYS A 265 17.91 14.85 -10.61
CA LYS A 265 18.96 14.57 -11.61
C LYS A 265 19.26 15.77 -12.49
N ALA A 266 18.27 16.59 -12.80
CA ALA A 266 18.42 17.75 -13.68
C ALA A 266 18.93 19.00 -12.95
N THR A 267 18.54 19.21 -11.69
CA THR A 267 18.75 20.48 -10.95
C THR A 267 19.52 20.32 -9.63
N GLY A 268 19.72 19.09 -9.16
CA GLY A 268 20.25 18.79 -7.82
C GLY A 268 19.24 18.97 -6.69
N MET A 269 18.02 19.41 -6.97
CA MET A 269 16.99 19.70 -5.97
C MET A 269 15.87 18.65 -5.98
N ASN A 270 15.46 18.24 -4.80
CA ASN A 270 14.33 17.37 -4.58
C ASN A 270 13.66 17.75 -3.25
N ASP A 271 12.44 18.25 -3.31
CA ASP A 271 11.60 18.67 -2.20
C ASP A 271 10.56 17.59 -1.80
N CYS A 272 10.74 16.35 -2.27
CA CYS A 272 9.85 15.23 -2.02
C CYS A 272 10.64 13.99 -1.52
N LYS A 273 11.46 14.18 -0.46
CA LYS A 273 12.33 13.13 0.12
C LYS A 273 11.79 12.50 1.40
N THR A 274 10.86 13.17 2.07
CA THR A 274 10.31 12.71 3.34
C THR A 274 8.82 12.46 3.26
N VAL A 275 8.29 11.60 4.14
CA VAL A 275 6.84 11.34 4.21
C VAL A 275 6.06 12.64 4.49
N ALA A 276 6.64 13.56 5.28
CA ALA A 276 6.04 14.85 5.55
C ALA A 276 5.92 15.70 4.27
N GLN A 277 6.99 15.78 3.48
CA GLN A 277 6.98 16.50 2.19
C GLN A 277 6.01 15.86 1.18
N ILE A 278 5.94 14.52 1.13
CA ILE A 278 4.95 13.80 0.31
C ILE A 278 3.52 14.25 0.70
N ARG A 279 3.20 14.27 2.00
CA ARG A 279 1.89 14.74 2.48
C ARG A 279 1.65 16.21 2.14
N GLU A 280 2.66 17.05 2.27
CA GLU A 280 2.58 18.49 1.95
C GLU A 280 2.25 18.70 0.47
N HIS A 281 2.93 17.99 -0.45
CA HIS A 281 2.64 18.05 -1.88
C HIS A 281 1.22 17.56 -2.19
N LEU A 282 0.81 16.42 -1.64
CA LEU A 282 -0.54 15.93 -1.81
C LEU A 282 -1.58 16.95 -1.31
N LEU A 283 -1.36 17.55 -0.14
CA LEU A 283 -2.26 18.52 0.46
C LEU A 283 -2.36 19.81 -0.36
N LYS A 284 -1.22 20.32 -0.84
CA LYS A 284 -1.15 21.54 -1.68
C LYS A 284 -2.04 21.46 -2.92
N TYR A 285 -2.13 20.26 -3.50
CA TYR A 285 -2.91 20.01 -4.72
C TYR A 285 -4.16 19.17 -4.44
N THR A 286 -4.79 19.35 -3.28
CA THR A 286 -6.03 18.68 -2.93
C THR A 286 -7.24 19.60 -3.16
N HIS A 287 -8.25 19.08 -3.83
CA HIS A 287 -9.58 19.66 -3.85
C HIS A 287 -10.33 19.27 -2.58
N ASP A 288 -10.58 20.22 -1.72
CA ASP A 288 -11.43 20.05 -0.55
C ASP A 288 -12.83 19.57 -0.96
N LYS A 289 -13.31 18.54 -0.29
CA LYS A 289 -14.61 17.90 -0.52
C LYS A 289 -15.30 17.65 0.82
N GLY A 290 -16.61 17.77 0.80
CA GLY A 290 -17.40 17.59 2.02
C GLY A 290 -17.46 18.87 2.86
N ALA A 291 -17.23 18.79 4.15
CA ALA A 291 -17.13 19.96 5.01
C ALA A 291 -15.79 20.67 4.79
N VAL A 292 -15.78 22.00 4.94
CA VAL A 292 -14.57 22.82 4.74
C VAL A 292 -13.43 22.36 5.65
N GLY A 293 -12.27 22.11 5.04
CA GLY A 293 -11.10 21.58 5.72
C GLY A 293 -11.13 20.07 5.85
N LYS A 294 -10.32 19.52 6.76
CA LYS A 294 -10.26 18.07 6.97
C LYS A 294 -11.54 17.55 7.62
N ASP A 295 -12.26 16.64 6.96
CA ASP A 295 -13.45 15.99 7.50
C ASP A 295 -13.27 14.46 7.66
N TRP A 296 -14.25 13.80 8.28
CA TRP A 296 -14.18 12.39 8.62
C TRP A 296 -14.38 11.46 7.44
N ALA A 297 -15.02 11.92 6.36
CA ALA A 297 -15.38 11.10 5.21
C ALA A 297 -14.39 11.23 4.04
N TRP A 298 -13.98 12.45 3.77
CA TRP A 298 -13.10 12.81 2.67
C TRP A 298 -11.65 13.03 3.11
N GLY A 299 -11.40 13.15 4.43
CA GLY A 299 -10.12 13.62 4.94
C GLY A 299 -9.88 15.05 4.48
N TYR A 300 -8.76 15.32 3.85
CA TYR A 300 -8.46 16.61 3.20
C TYR A 300 -9.17 16.78 1.84
N GLY A 301 -9.71 15.69 1.27
CA GLY A 301 -10.41 15.74 -0.02
C GLY A 301 -9.82 14.80 -1.06
N VAL A 302 -9.78 15.23 -2.32
CA VAL A 302 -9.32 14.47 -3.49
C VAL A 302 -8.13 15.16 -4.14
N VAL A 303 -7.04 14.43 -4.36
CA VAL A 303 -5.82 14.96 -4.99
C VAL A 303 -6.09 15.33 -6.45
N ASP A 304 -5.76 16.55 -6.84
CA ASP A 304 -5.70 17.01 -8.24
C ASP A 304 -4.38 16.51 -8.85
N VAL A 305 -4.43 15.33 -9.44
CA VAL A 305 -3.24 14.66 -9.96
C VAL A 305 -2.61 15.46 -11.10
N GLU A 306 -3.43 16.11 -11.93
CA GLU A 306 -2.92 16.92 -13.04
C GLU A 306 -2.14 18.13 -12.52
N LYS A 307 -2.67 18.87 -11.55
CA LYS A 307 -1.94 20.01 -10.95
C LYS A 307 -0.70 19.56 -10.19
N LEU A 308 -0.81 18.50 -9.37
CA LEU A 308 0.33 17.91 -8.66
C LEU A 308 1.49 17.58 -9.60
N MET A 309 1.18 17.02 -10.77
CA MET A 309 2.20 16.61 -11.71
C MET A 309 2.72 17.77 -12.59
N ASN A 310 1.92 18.79 -12.87
CA ASN A 310 2.32 19.97 -13.64
C ASN A 310 2.90 21.09 -12.79
N ASP A 311 3.07 20.90 -11.46
CA ASP A 311 3.74 21.88 -10.60
C ASP A 311 5.11 22.23 -11.14
N ALA A 312 5.40 23.52 -11.28
CA ALA A 312 6.70 23.99 -11.71
C ALA A 312 7.77 23.60 -10.66
N PRO A 313 9.01 23.24 -11.08
CA PRO A 313 10.09 23.07 -10.14
C PRO A 313 10.22 24.32 -9.27
N MET A 314 10.50 24.15 -7.97
CA MET A 314 10.83 25.29 -7.12
C MET A 314 11.94 26.12 -7.80
N PRO A 315 11.83 27.45 -7.83
CA PRO A 315 12.88 28.28 -8.40
C PRO A 315 14.21 27.93 -7.71
N THR A 316 15.25 27.75 -8.51
CA THR A 316 16.60 27.53 -7.98
C THR A 316 16.87 28.61 -6.94
N PRO A 317 17.28 28.29 -5.70
CA PRO A 317 17.71 29.33 -4.78
C PRO A 317 18.75 30.16 -5.49
N GLU A 318 18.55 31.48 -5.55
CA GLU A 318 19.56 32.34 -6.09
C GLU A 318 20.88 32.01 -5.40
N PRO A 319 21.99 31.84 -6.14
CA PRO A 319 23.28 31.54 -5.52
C PRO A 319 23.51 32.59 -4.45
N LYS A 320 23.65 32.13 -3.20
CA LYS A 320 23.97 33.03 -2.09
C LYS A 320 25.14 33.87 -2.52
N PRO A 321 25.05 35.22 -2.53
CA PRO A 321 26.16 36.04 -2.99
C PRO A 321 27.42 35.58 -2.28
N GLU A 322 28.44 35.24 -3.06
CA GLU A 322 29.74 34.88 -2.50
C GLU A 322 30.15 35.96 -1.50
N PRO A 323 30.64 35.60 -0.31
CA PRO A 323 31.09 36.60 0.62
C PRO A 323 32.14 37.44 -0.07
N THR A 324 31.88 38.74 -0.17
CA THR A 324 32.81 39.73 -0.74
C THR A 324 34.17 39.45 -0.09
N PRO A 325 35.26 39.24 -0.87
CA PRO A 325 36.55 38.95 -0.28
C PRO A 325 36.92 40.08 0.66
N SER A 326 37.19 39.73 1.91
CA SER A 326 37.68 40.68 2.91
C SER A 326 38.92 41.38 2.36
N PRO A 327 39.09 42.71 2.57
CA PRO A 327 40.23 43.45 2.07
C PRO A 327 41.54 42.80 2.50
N VAL A 328 42.34 42.41 1.54
CA VAL A 328 43.63 41.76 1.74
C VAL A 328 44.53 42.73 2.48
N LYS A 329 44.95 42.34 3.69
CA LYS A 329 45.96 43.05 4.48
C LYS A 329 47.26 43.09 3.66
N PRO A 330 47.97 44.25 3.55
CA PRO A 330 49.15 44.34 2.71
C PRO A 330 50.23 43.36 3.18
N THR A 331 50.75 42.61 2.22
CA THR A 331 51.83 41.63 2.40
C THR A 331 53.11 42.32 2.85
N PRO A 332 53.80 41.86 3.88
CA PRO A 332 55.14 42.36 4.21
C PRO A 332 56.17 41.97 3.13
N SER A 333 57.10 42.87 2.88
CA SER A 333 58.16 42.78 1.89
C SER A 333 59.02 41.51 2.06
N PRO A 334 59.57 40.94 0.97
CA PRO A 334 60.24 39.63 1.00
C PRO A 334 61.57 39.66 1.73
N GLU A 335 61.69 38.76 2.72
CA GLU A 335 62.99 38.43 3.34
C GLU A 335 63.81 37.51 2.42
N LYS A 336 65.13 37.70 2.52
CA LYS A 336 66.18 37.05 1.79
C LYS A 336 66.22 35.53 1.87
N PRO A 337 66.52 34.76 0.84
CA PRO A 337 66.47 33.32 0.85
C PRO A 337 67.58 32.67 1.72
N THR A 338 67.19 31.75 2.58
CA THR A 338 68.04 30.83 3.31
C THR A 338 68.24 29.53 2.51
N PRO A 339 69.42 28.88 2.54
CA PRO A 339 69.74 27.76 1.67
C PRO A 339 68.99 26.47 2.05
N SER A 340 68.67 25.70 1.00
CA SER A 340 67.97 24.44 0.98
C SER A 340 68.70 23.31 1.72
N PRO A 341 68.05 22.46 2.54
CA PRO A 341 68.60 21.22 3.00
C PRO A 341 68.41 20.06 2.00
N GLU A 342 69.39 19.19 2.02
CA GLU A 342 69.59 18.06 1.12
C GLU A 342 68.46 17.00 1.15
N LYS A 343 68.31 16.31 0.02
CA LYS A 343 67.34 15.28 -0.32
C LYS A 343 67.67 13.95 0.41
N PRO A 344 66.79 13.33 1.16
CA PRO A 344 67.03 12.00 1.68
C PRO A 344 66.84 10.90 0.62
N THR A 345 67.74 9.93 0.68
CA THR A 345 67.85 8.74 -0.15
C THR A 345 66.68 7.75 0.07
N PRO A 346 66.19 7.07 -0.95
CA PRO A 346 65.08 6.11 -0.77
C PRO A 346 65.52 4.78 -0.15
N SER A 347 64.77 4.33 0.84
CA SER A 347 64.90 2.98 1.46
C SER A 347 64.34 1.87 0.57
N PRO A 348 64.82 0.65 0.67
CA PRO A 348 64.57 -0.42 -0.30
C PRO A 348 63.15 -1.05 -0.14
N VAL A 349 62.54 -1.34 -1.26
CA VAL A 349 61.25 -1.99 -1.42
C VAL A 349 61.33 -3.47 -1.01
N LYS A 350 60.42 -3.89 -0.14
CA LYS A 350 60.24 -5.27 0.29
C LYS A 350 59.49 -6.09 -0.80
N PRO A 351 59.87 -7.32 -1.10
CA PRO A 351 59.32 -8.09 -2.20
C PRO A 351 57.86 -8.55 -1.93
N THR A 352 57.06 -8.51 -2.97
CA THR A 352 55.67 -8.97 -3.07
C THR A 352 55.64 -10.52 -2.99
N PRO A 353 54.71 -11.15 -2.27
CA PRO A 353 54.53 -12.61 -2.31
C PRO A 353 53.88 -13.08 -3.62
N SER A 354 54.35 -14.24 -4.10
CA SER A 354 53.89 -14.93 -5.30
C SER A 354 52.44 -15.39 -5.25
N PRO A 355 51.76 -15.56 -6.39
CA PRO A 355 50.35 -15.92 -6.46
C PRO A 355 50.10 -17.39 -6.03
N VAL A 356 49.04 -17.55 -5.22
CA VAL A 356 48.54 -18.85 -4.79
C VAL A 356 47.75 -19.51 -5.92
N LYS A 357 48.08 -20.79 -6.18
CA LYS A 357 47.48 -21.69 -7.16
C LYS A 357 46.00 -21.95 -6.82
N PRO A 358 45.07 -21.94 -7.77
CA PRO A 358 43.66 -22.22 -7.49
C PRO A 358 43.40 -23.68 -7.14
N THR A 359 42.63 -23.92 -6.11
CA THR A 359 42.12 -25.23 -5.69
C THR A 359 40.98 -25.69 -6.63
N PRO A 360 40.90 -26.99 -6.99
CA PRO A 360 39.82 -27.48 -7.81
C PRO A 360 38.48 -27.55 -7.05
N PRO A 361 37.31 -27.44 -7.76
CA PRO A 361 36.00 -27.47 -7.13
C PRO A 361 35.66 -28.89 -6.58
N PRO A 362 34.85 -28.97 -5.53
CA PRO A 362 34.42 -30.23 -4.94
C PRO A 362 33.44 -30.96 -5.87
N SER A 363 33.62 -32.29 -5.91
CA SER A 363 32.82 -33.26 -6.65
C SER A 363 31.36 -33.29 -6.17
N SER A 364 30.47 -33.49 -7.14
CA SER A 364 29.02 -33.63 -7.00
C SER A 364 28.60 -34.73 -6.01
N PRO A 365 27.51 -34.55 -5.24
CA PRO A 365 26.94 -35.62 -4.43
C PRO A 365 26.24 -36.68 -5.30
N PRO A 366 26.12 -37.94 -4.81
CA PRO A 366 25.53 -39.03 -5.56
C PRO A 366 23.99 -38.88 -5.68
N SER A 367 23.49 -39.34 -6.83
CA SER A 367 22.09 -39.40 -7.23
C SER A 367 21.24 -40.25 -6.29
N GLU A 368 20.10 -39.70 -5.82
CA GLU A 368 19.05 -40.44 -5.13
C GLU A 368 18.37 -41.49 -6.04
N PRO A 369 17.91 -42.62 -5.47
CA PRO A 369 17.22 -43.67 -6.23
C PRO A 369 15.77 -43.26 -6.57
N SER A 370 15.33 -43.61 -7.77
CA SER A 370 13.97 -43.44 -8.29
C SER A 370 12.89 -44.07 -7.41
N PRO A 371 11.71 -43.42 -7.24
CA PRO A 371 10.61 -43.98 -6.49
C PRO A 371 9.92 -45.14 -7.27
N THR A 372 9.63 -46.20 -6.55
CA THR A 372 8.86 -47.36 -6.97
C THR A 372 7.39 -46.98 -7.27
N PRO A 373 6.71 -47.61 -8.25
CA PRO A 373 5.34 -47.34 -8.60
C PRO A 373 4.38 -47.77 -7.48
N VAL A 374 3.47 -46.90 -7.08
CA VAL A 374 2.41 -47.18 -6.12
C VAL A 374 1.18 -47.72 -6.85
N GLU A 375 0.72 -48.91 -6.43
CA GLU A 375 -0.51 -49.56 -6.90
C GLU A 375 -1.78 -48.73 -6.58
N PRO A 376 -2.80 -48.70 -7.45
CA PRO A 376 -4.01 -47.94 -7.23
C PRO A 376 -4.94 -48.58 -6.18
N LYS A 377 -5.36 -47.78 -5.19
CA LYS A 377 -6.38 -48.19 -4.19
C LYS A 377 -7.76 -48.27 -4.82
N PRO A 378 -8.60 -49.26 -4.34
CA PRO A 378 -9.94 -49.46 -4.87
C PRO A 378 -10.91 -48.31 -4.46
N PRO A 379 -12.05 -48.13 -5.19
CA PRO A 379 -12.93 -46.98 -5.05
C PRO A 379 -13.75 -47.03 -3.77
N VAL A 380 -13.77 -45.91 -3.05
CA VAL A 380 -14.59 -45.71 -1.84
C VAL A 380 -16.04 -45.47 -2.21
N LYS A 381 -16.96 -46.29 -1.61
CA LYS A 381 -18.41 -46.16 -1.78
C LYS A 381 -18.92 -44.87 -1.16
N LYS A 382 -19.74 -44.10 -1.91
CA LYS A 382 -20.43 -42.89 -1.46
C LYS A 382 -21.43 -43.16 -0.36
N PRO A 383 -21.49 -42.41 0.77
CA PRO A 383 -22.55 -42.56 1.76
C PRO A 383 -23.84 -41.86 1.30
N LYS A 384 -24.96 -42.48 1.63
CA LYS A 384 -26.35 -42.08 1.30
C LYS A 384 -26.74 -40.80 2.07
N LYS A 385 -27.49 -39.93 1.40
CA LYS A 385 -28.08 -38.67 1.87
C LYS A 385 -28.95 -38.86 3.14
N LYS A 386 -28.60 -38.19 4.25
CA LYS A 386 -29.49 -37.84 5.37
C LYS A 386 -29.10 -36.41 5.84
N LYS A 387 -29.44 -35.39 5.08
CA LYS A 387 -29.13 -33.99 5.46
C LYS A 387 -30.29 -33.00 5.33
N THR A 388 -31.46 -33.37 4.86
CA THR A 388 -32.53 -32.40 4.62
C THR A 388 -33.27 -31.96 5.89
N THR A 389 -33.43 -32.87 6.89
CA THR A 389 -34.20 -32.59 8.11
C THR A 389 -33.42 -31.67 9.09
N LEU A 390 -32.10 -31.75 9.14
CA LEU A 390 -31.28 -30.92 10.06
C LEU A 390 -31.27 -29.43 9.65
N PHE A 391 -31.28 -29.14 8.34
CA PHE A 391 -31.30 -27.74 7.87
C PHE A 391 -32.65 -27.05 8.09
N ILE A 392 -33.76 -27.78 8.06
CA ILE A 392 -35.08 -27.20 8.32
C ILE A 392 -35.22 -26.84 9.82
N VAL A 393 -34.73 -27.69 10.72
CA VAL A 393 -34.77 -27.41 12.19
C VAL A 393 -33.83 -26.21 12.53
N LEU A 394 -32.64 -26.15 11.96
CA LEU A 394 -31.72 -25.00 12.14
C LEU A 394 -32.32 -23.71 11.60
N GLY A 395 -32.98 -23.75 10.43
CA GLY A 395 -33.65 -22.58 9.83
C GLY A 395 -34.79 -22.05 10.69
N VAL A 396 -35.62 -22.95 11.26
CA VAL A 396 -36.74 -22.55 12.13
C VAL A 396 -36.22 -21.97 13.46
N VAL A 397 -35.14 -22.51 14.03
CA VAL A 397 -34.52 -21.95 15.25
C VAL A 397 -33.92 -20.59 14.99
N LEU A 398 -33.26 -20.40 13.86
CA LEU A 398 -32.66 -19.10 13.48
C LEU A 398 -33.75 -18.02 13.30
N VAL A 399 -34.86 -18.36 12.61
CA VAL A 399 -36.00 -17.46 12.45
C VAL A 399 -36.63 -17.11 13.80
N ALA A 400 -36.83 -18.11 14.71
CA ALA A 400 -37.36 -17.87 16.03
C ALA A 400 -36.47 -16.96 16.89
N VAL A 401 -35.12 -17.09 16.79
CA VAL A 401 -34.16 -16.21 17.48
C VAL A 401 -34.20 -14.81 16.92
N VAL A 402 -34.27 -14.65 15.60
CA VAL A 402 -34.34 -13.33 14.95
C VAL A 402 -35.65 -12.63 15.26
N VAL A 403 -36.80 -13.37 15.21
CA VAL A 403 -38.11 -12.81 15.60
C VAL A 403 -38.16 -12.50 17.09
N GLY A 404 -37.57 -13.33 17.93
CA GLY A 404 -37.45 -13.06 19.37
C GLY A 404 -36.61 -11.85 19.69
N ALA A 405 -35.49 -11.66 18.97
CA ALA A 405 -34.64 -10.49 19.09
C ALA A 405 -35.35 -9.21 18.60
N LEU A 406 -36.10 -9.28 17.48
CA LEU A 406 -36.89 -8.16 16.98
C LEU A 406 -38.06 -7.79 17.89
N VAL A 407 -38.75 -8.78 18.49
CA VAL A 407 -39.81 -8.56 19.47
C VAL A 407 -39.23 -7.98 20.76
N TYR A 408 -38.10 -8.51 21.26
CA TYR A 408 -37.37 -7.96 22.41
C TYR A 408 -36.91 -6.50 22.16
N TYR A 409 -36.35 -6.24 20.98
CA TYR A 409 -35.92 -4.90 20.58
C TYR A 409 -37.11 -3.92 20.46
N ASN A 410 -38.25 -4.35 19.90
CA ASN A 410 -39.45 -3.53 19.82
C ASN A 410 -40.18 -3.33 21.15
N SER A 411 -40.07 -4.28 22.07
CA SER A 411 -40.72 -4.22 23.40
C SER A 411 -39.91 -3.41 24.41
N ASN A 412 -38.58 -3.30 24.20
CA ASN A 412 -37.69 -2.54 25.06
C ASN A 412 -37.13 -1.33 24.28
N LYS A 413 -38.00 -0.52 23.64
CA LYS A 413 -37.60 0.78 23.13
C LYS A 413 -37.10 1.64 24.29
N VAL A 414 -35.83 1.52 24.60
CA VAL A 414 -35.09 2.61 25.23
C VAL A 414 -35.01 3.68 24.15
N ASP A 415 -35.70 4.80 24.36
CA ASP A 415 -35.51 6.02 23.56
C ASP A 415 -34.05 6.43 23.72
N ILE A 416 -33.17 5.92 22.82
CA ILE A 416 -31.85 6.47 22.68
C ILE A 416 -32.09 7.83 21.98
N PRO A 417 -31.89 8.95 22.66
CA PRO A 417 -32.11 10.26 22.03
C PRO A 417 -31.19 10.33 20.80
N THR A 418 -31.80 10.59 19.65
CA THR A 418 -31.06 10.76 18.39
C THR A 418 -30.01 11.84 18.64
N PRO A 419 -28.73 11.60 18.36
CA PRO A 419 -27.72 12.59 18.60
C PRO A 419 -28.10 13.93 17.93
N PRO A 420 -27.87 15.07 18.55
CA PRO A 420 -28.37 16.38 18.09
C PRO A 420 -27.83 16.81 16.73
N TYR A 421 -26.96 16.03 16.12
CA TYR A 421 -26.36 16.23 14.80
C TYR A 421 -26.91 15.26 13.73
N ILE A 422 -27.96 14.48 14.03
CA ILE A 422 -28.66 13.62 13.04
C ILE A 422 -30.05 14.19 12.80
N ASP A 423 -30.41 14.45 11.54
CA ASP A 423 -31.74 14.93 11.16
C ASP A 423 -32.81 13.80 11.18
N GLU A 424 -34.05 14.17 11.01
CA GLU A 424 -35.20 13.26 10.99
C GLU A 424 -35.16 12.22 9.86
N ASN A 425 -34.35 12.46 8.83
CA ASN A 425 -34.12 11.56 7.68
C ASN A 425 -32.88 10.67 7.87
N GLY A 426 -32.19 10.76 9.03
CA GLY A 426 -30.99 10.01 9.33
C GLY A 426 -29.71 10.59 8.73
N ASN A 427 -29.73 11.80 8.19
CA ASN A 427 -28.55 12.48 7.68
C ASN A 427 -27.77 13.12 8.82
N ILE A 428 -26.45 13.08 8.76
CA ILE A 428 -25.57 13.62 9.79
C ILE A 428 -25.16 15.03 9.42
N ASP A 429 -25.48 16.00 10.29
CA ASP A 429 -24.92 17.34 10.24
C ASP A 429 -23.52 17.33 10.89
N TRP A 430 -22.52 17.20 10.04
CA TRP A 430 -21.13 17.08 10.43
C TRP A 430 -20.58 18.34 11.10
N ASN A 431 -21.05 19.54 10.72
CA ASN A 431 -20.61 20.78 11.33
C ASN A 431 -21.07 20.86 12.80
N LYS A 432 -22.31 20.49 13.05
CA LYS A 432 -22.88 20.46 14.39
C LYS A 432 -22.23 19.39 15.28
N LYS A 433 -21.89 18.24 14.70
CA LYS A 433 -21.14 17.21 15.41
C LYS A 433 -19.74 17.69 15.80
N PHE A 434 -19.04 18.37 14.90
CA PHE A 434 -17.69 18.90 15.13
C PHE A 434 -17.66 19.98 16.21
N GLU A 435 -18.66 20.87 16.26
CA GLU A 435 -18.78 21.86 17.33
C GLU A 435 -19.04 21.24 18.70
N LEU A 436 -19.85 20.18 18.77
CA LEU A 436 -20.13 19.45 20.01
C LEU A 436 -18.92 18.65 20.53
N GLU A 437 -18.01 18.22 19.66
CA GLU A 437 -16.79 17.51 20.06
C GLU A 437 -15.64 18.48 20.43
N LYS A 438 -15.62 19.70 19.90
CA LYS A 438 -14.69 20.76 20.30
C LYS A 438 -14.92 21.28 21.74
N ASN A 439 -16.13 21.11 22.25
CA ASN A 439 -16.55 21.60 23.57
C ASN A 439 -16.56 20.52 24.66
N LYS A 440 -16.01 19.32 24.35
CA LYS A 440 -15.74 18.24 25.31
C LYS A 440 -14.24 18.11 25.56
#